data_af5ec3ad3e4a7675914ac1555ee1dffb
#
_entry.id   af5ec3ad3e4a7675914ac1555ee1dffb
#
_cell.length_a   1.000
_cell.length_b   1.000
_cell.length_c   1.000
_cell.angle_alpha   90.00
_cell.angle_beta   90.00
_cell.angle_gamma   90.00
#
_symmetry.space_group_name_H-M   'P 1'
#
loop_
_entity.id
_entity.type
_entity.pdbx_description
1 polymer ?
#
loop_
_entity_poly.entity_id
_entity_poly.type
_entity_poly.pdbx_seq_one_letter_code
_entity_poly.pdbx_strand_id
1 'polypeptide(L)'
;DWPISFNSDGSYALYLYEDDIFILDIKAAEFLRITNTVSKEKSVRFSPDGKKIAFIRDNDLFTYNLNKKKEKRLTYNGSETLLNGTLSWVYWEEIFGRQDIGYWWSDDSKALAFLQTDESSVTKMHYVHWKPAEPKLITQRYPKAGTENPKVRLGVIELNNPKVKWIKLEPFEYLCRVKWLPGNRRLSIQTMNRAQDKLDLYFVDRATGKNIEKIITETDDGWVNINDDLYFLENSFIWQSERDGYAHLYQFSYNGTLVNQITSGDWALRSSGG
;
A
#
# COMPACT_ATOMS: atom_id res chain seq x y z
N ASP A 1 5.82 -19.31 -16.83
CA ASP A 1 5.59 -17.97 -16.23
C ASP A 1 6.84 -17.55 -15.46
N TRP A 2 7.05 -16.23 -15.34
CA TRP A 2 8.11 -15.68 -14.52
C TRP A 2 7.69 -15.64 -13.06
N PRO A 3 8.63 -15.77 -12.10
CA PRO A 3 8.29 -15.60 -10.68
C PRO A 3 7.84 -14.16 -10.40
N ILE A 4 6.89 -14.02 -9.48
CA ILE A 4 6.45 -12.70 -8.97
C ILE A 4 7.58 -12.03 -8.20
N SER A 5 8.29 -12.80 -7.37
CA SER A 5 9.43 -12.33 -6.57
C SER A 5 10.23 -13.51 -6.00
N PHE A 6 11.41 -13.19 -5.47
CA PHE A 6 12.18 -14.11 -4.65
C PHE A 6 12.06 -13.69 -3.18
N ASN A 7 12.25 -14.63 -2.26
CA ASN A 7 12.39 -14.31 -0.85
C ASN A 7 13.77 -13.68 -0.56
N SER A 8 13.99 -13.17 0.65
CA SER A 8 15.15 -12.34 0.98
C SER A 8 16.52 -13.01 0.81
N ASP A 9 16.60 -14.35 0.95
CA ASP A 9 17.84 -15.11 0.79
C ASP A 9 17.93 -15.85 -0.58
N GLY A 10 16.93 -15.66 -1.45
CA GLY A 10 16.89 -16.27 -2.77
C GLY A 10 16.61 -17.77 -2.77
N SER A 11 16.22 -18.36 -1.65
CA SER A 11 15.95 -19.81 -1.55
C SER A 11 14.61 -20.23 -2.16
N TYR A 12 13.65 -19.30 -2.25
CA TYR A 12 12.33 -19.54 -2.80
C TYR A 12 11.95 -18.49 -3.86
N ALA A 13 11.33 -18.94 -4.95
CA ALA A 13 10.67 -18.10 -5.93
C ALA A 13 9.15 -18.25 -5.80
N LEU A 14 8.42 -17.14 -5.86
CA LEU A 14 6.97 -17.04 -5.68
C LEU A 14 6.27 -17.00 -7.04
N TYR A 15 5.23 -17.80 -7.18
CA TYR A 15 4.38 -17.86 -8.38
C TYR A 15 2.90 -17.77 -8.01
N LEU A 16 2.13 -17.23 -8.91
CA LEU A 16 0.68 -17.36 -8.94
C LEU A 16 0.33 -18.09 -10.23
N TYR A 17 -0.27 -19.26 -10.12
CA TYR A 17 -0.65 -20.09 -11.25
C TYR A 17 -2.05 -20.67 -11.05
N GLU A 18 -2.93 -20.50 -12.05
CA GLU A 18 -4.35 -20.91 -11.98
C GLU A 18 -5.05 -20.43 -10.70
N ASP A 19 -4.78 -19.15 -10.36
CA ASP A 19 -5.33 -18.47 -9.18
C ASP A 19 -4.86 -19.00 -7.81
N ASP A 20 -3.91 -19.98 -7.77
CA ASP A 20 -3.29 -20.49 -6.55
C ASP A 20 -1.83 -20.08 -6.40
N ILE A 21 -1.36 -20.06 -5.15
CA ILE A 21 0.01 -19.69 -4.79
C ILE A 21 0.90 -20.94 -4.83
N PHE A 22 2.03 -20.81 -5.53
CA PHE A 22 3.10 -21.79 -5.56
C PHE A 22 4.42 -21.14 -5.17
N ILE A 23 5.31 -21.92 -4.57
CA ILE A 23 6.71 -21.55 -4.41
C ILE A 23 7.58 -22.63 -5.04
N LEU A 24 8.67 -22.20 -5.68
CA LEU A 24 9.74 -23.07 -6.13
C LEU A 24 10.84 -23.05 -5.06
N ASP A 25 11.16 -24.20 -4.46
CA ASP A 25 12.38 -24.38 -3.70
C ASP A 25 13.54 -24.46 -4.71
N ILE A 26 14.38 -23.43 -4.72
CA ILE A 26 15.47 -23.30 -5.72
C ILE A 26 16.49 -24.40 -5.56
N LYS A 27 16.80 -24.80 -4.31
CA LYS A 27 17.80 -25.82 -4.04
C LYS A 27 17.31 -27.24 -4.36
N ALA A 28 16.06 -27.52 -4.01
CA ALA A 28 15.44 -28.82 -4.29
C ALA A 28 14.97 -28.94 -5.74
N ALA A 29 14.81 -27.82 -6.46
CA ALA A 29 14.18 -27.73 -7.78
C ALA A 29 12.75 -28.30 -7.79
N GLU A 30 12.00 -28.08 -6.69
CA GLU A 30 10.66 -28.61 -6.48
C GLU A 30 9.63 -27.48 -6.28
N PHE A 31 8.49 -27.62 -6.94
CA PHE A 31 7.34 -26.75 -6.71
C PHE A 31 6.50 -27.26 -5.53
N LEU A 32 6.19 -26.35 -4.62
CA LEU A 32 5.26 -26.59 -3.51
C LEU A 32 4.01 -25.73 -3.74
N ARG A 33 2.85 -26.37 -3.86
CA ARG A 33 1.56 -25.69 -3.88
C ARG A 33 1.22 -25.24 -2.46
N ILE A 34 1.02 -23.95 -2.27
CA ILE A 34 0.73 -23.33 -0.97
C ILE A 34 -0.76 -23.24 -0.73
N THR A 35 -1.52 -22.91 -1.75
CA THR A 35 -2.99 -22.84 -1.69
C THR A 35 -3.61 -23.82 -2.68
N ASN A 36 -4.82 -24.29 -2.37
CA ASN A 36 -5.63 -25.15 -3.22
C ASN A 36 -7.10 -24.83 -2.92
N THR A 37 -7.60 -23.74 -3.49
CA THR A 37 -8.95 -23.24 -3.19
C THR A 37 -9.71 -22.97 -4.48
N VAL A 38 -11.04 -22.80 -4.37
CA VAL A 38 -11.87 -22.37 -5.52
C VAL A 38 -11.86 -20.86 -5.70
N SER A 39 -11.40 -20.14 -4.67
CA SER A 39 -11.28 -18.67 -4.69
C SER A 39 -9.90 -18.27 -5.22
N LYS A 40 -9.85 -17.10 -5.85
CA LYS A 40 -8.62 -16.55 -6.42
C LYS A 40 -7.76 -15.90 -5.35
N GLU A 41 -6.48 -16.26 -5.29
CA GLU A 41 -5.48 -15.51 -4.57
C GLU A 41 -4.93 -14.37 -5.45
N LYS A 42 -4.65 -13.24 -4.82
CA LYS A 42 -4.07 -12.06 -5.48
C LYS A 42 -3.17 -11.27 -4.54
N SER A 43 -2.42 -10.32 -5.10
CA SER A 43 -1.59 -9.39 -4.32
C SER A 43 -0.62 -10.14 -3.39
N VAL A 44 0.09 -11.13 -3.92
CA VAL A 44 0.91 -12.08 -3.14
C VAL A 44 2.31 -11.52 -2.93
N ARG A 45 2.81 -11.49 -1.67
CA ARG A 45 4.18 -11.05 -1.35
C ARG A 45 4.80 -11.82 -0.20
N PHE A 46 6.11 -12.05 -0.28
CA PHE A 46 6.89 -12.51 0.87
C PHE A 46 6.96 -11.46 1.97
N SER A 47 7.09 -11.93 3.22
CA SER A 47 7.56 -11.07 4.31
C SER A 47 9.05 -10.74 4.14
N PRO A 48 9.56 -9.63 4.71
CA PRO A 48 10.98 -9.26 4.62
C PRO A 48 11.95 -10.34 5.10
N ASP A 49 11.55 -11.14 6.11
CA ASP A 49 12.35 -12.28 6.61
C ASP A 49 12.26 -13.54 5.72
N GLY A 50 11.51 -13.49 4.62
CA GLY A 50 11.32 -14.61 3.69
C GLY A 50 10.54 -15.81 4.23
N LYS A 51 10.04 -15.76 5.48
CA LYS A 51 9.46 -16.92 6.17
C LYS A 51 7.94 -17.01 6.09
N LYS A 52 7.30 -15.98 5.55
CA LYS A 52 5.84 -15.89 5.41
C LYS A 52 5.48 -15.32 4.05
N ILE A 53 4.25 -15.59 3.65
CA ILE A 53 3.62 -14.98 2.48
C ILE A 53 2.36 -14.28 2.98
N ALA A 54 2.09 -13.05 2.51
CA ALA A 54 0.78 -12.41 2.65
C ALA A 54 0.09 -12.38 1.30
N PHE A 55 -1.21 -12.48 1.31
CA PHE A 55 -2.04 -12.49 0.12
C PHE A 55 -3.49 -12.13 0.42
N ILE A 56 -4.26 -11.86 -0.62
CA ILE A 56 -5.68 -11.57 -0.54
C ILE A 56 -6.48 -12.71 -1.15
N ARG A 57 -7.53 -13.14 -0.45
CA ARG A 57 -8.56 -14.06 -0.92
C ARG A 57 -9.92 -13.55 -0.48
N ASP A 58 -10.90 -13.52 -1.38
CA ASP A 58 -12.26 -13.04 -1.13
C ASP A 58 -12.30 -11.65 -0.45
N ASN A 59 -11.39 -10.75 -0.89
CA ASN A 59 -11.19 -9.41 -0.35
C ASN A 59 -10.84 -9.37 1.14
N ASP A 60 -10.26 -10.44 1.68
CA ASP A 60 -9.65 -10.49 3.01
C ASP A 60 -8.16 -10.79 2.95
N LEU A 61 -7.45 -10.28 3.94
CA LEU A 61 -6.01 -10.43 4.10
C LEU A 61 -5.68 -11.73 4.83
N PHE A 62 -4.77 -12.49 4.28
CA PHE A 62 -4.24 -13.75 4.82
C PHE A 62 -2.74 -13.72 4.93
N THR A 63 -2.21 -14.61 5.76
CA THR A 63 -0.79 -14.95 5.78
C THR A 63 -0.60 -16.47 5.80
N TYR A 64 0.47 -16.93 5.18
CA TYR A 64 0.93 -18.31 5.27
C TYR A 64 2.35 -18.36 5.84
N ASN A 65 2.57 -19.18 6.86
CA ASN A 65 3.89 -19.39 7.46
C ASN A 65 4.54 -20.63 6.82
N LEU A 66 5.65 -20.44 6.12
CA LEU A 66 6.33 -21.50 5.37
C LEU A 66 6.87 -22.60 6.28
N ASN A 67 7.48 -22.22 7.41
CA ASN A 67 8.05 -23.20 8.35
C ASN A 67 7.00 -24.05 9.06
N LYS A 68 5.87 -23.41 9.43
CA LYS A 68 4.77 -24.08 10.14
C LYS A 68 3.76 -24.73 9.18
N LYS A 69 3.88 -24.45 7.89
CA LYS A 69 2.93 -24.86 6.84
C LYS A 69 1.48 -24.51 7.24
N LYS A 70 1.27 -23.29 7.74
CA LYS A 70 -0.02 -22.88 8.31
C LYS A 70 -0.47 -21.55 7.77
N GLU A 71 -1.69 -21.55 7.24
CA GLU A 71 -2.43 -20.35 6.85
C GLU A 71 -3.11 -19.70 8.06
N LYS A 72 -3.26 -18.37 8.00
CA LYS A 72 -4.02 -17.58 8.97
C LYS A 72 -4.74 -16.44 8.28
N ARG A 73 -6.07 -16.42 8.39
CA ARG A 73 -6.88 -15.27 7.99
C ARG A 73 -6.72 -14.15 9.01
N LEU A 74 -6.54 -12.93 8.55
CA LEU A 74 -6.29 -11.75 9.39
C LEU A 74 -7.47 -10.78 9.43
N THR A 75 -8.27 -10.71 8.36
CA THR A 75 -9.52 -9.95 8.29
C THR A 75 -10.68 -10.86 7.94
N TYR A 76 -11.93 -10.46 8.27
CA TYR A 76 -13.09 -11.36 8.21
C TYR A 76 -14.35 -10.70 7.65
N ASN A 77 -14.23 -9.50 7.11
CA ASN A 77 -15.36 -8.71 6.65
C ASN A 77 -15.25 -8.29 5.18
N GLY A 78 -14.36 -8.94 4.44
CA GLY A 78 -14.26 -8.79 3.00
C GLY A 78 -15.58 -9.10 2.30
N SER A 79 -15.96 -8.27 1.34
CA SER A 79 -17.18 -8.43 0.53
C SER A 79 -16.96 -7.89 -0.89
N GLU A 80 -17.99 -7.92 -1.72
CA GLU A 80 -17.95 -7.30 -3.06
C GLU A 80 -17.51 -5.83 -3.01
N THR A 81 -17.86 -5.13 -1.93
CA THR A 81 -17.63 -3.67 -1.81
C THR A 81 -16.71 -3.26 -0.67
N LEU A 82 -16.33 -4.19 0.19
CA LEU A 82 -15.40 -3.93 1.29
C LEU A 82 -14.11 -4.73 1.09
N LEU A 83 -13.06 -4.03 0.73
CA LEU A 83 -11.78 -4.60 0.33
C LEU A 83 -10.76 -4.44 1.44
N ASN A 84 -10.09 -5.52 1.85
CA ASN A 84 -9.02 -5.49 2.85
C ASN A 84 -7.68 -5.83 2.20
N GLY A 85 -6.76 -4.87 2.14
CA GLY A 85 -5.41 -5.07 1.63
C GLY A 85 -5.30 -5.18 0.11
N THR A 86 -6.38 -4.99 -0.61
CA THR A 86 -6.42 -4.75 -2.05
C THR A 86 -7.07 -3.40 -2.33
N LEU A 87 -6.97 -2.90 -3.53
CA LEU A 87 -7.31 -1.52 -3.86
C LEU A 87 -8.54 -1.45 -4.79
N SER A 88 -9.37 -0.42 -4.63
CA SER A 88 -10.38 -0.04 -5.61
C SER A 88 -9.73 0.52 -6.88
N TRP A 89 -10.51 0.64 -7.95
CA TRP A 89 -9.98 1.06 -9.26
C TRP A 89 -9.21 2.38 -9.19
N VAL A 90 -9.77 3.43 -8.57
CA VAL A 90 -9.13 4.75 -8.49
C VAL A 90 -7.82 4.71 -7.71
N TYR A 91 -7.75 3.90 -6.65
CA TYR A 91 -6.54 3.73 -5.88
C TYR A 91 -5.48 2.95 -6.65
N TRP A 92 -5.88 1.85 -7.28
CA TRP A 92 -4.98 1.01 -8.06
C TRP A 92 -4.42 1.74 -9.28
N GLU A 93 -5.28 2.35 -10.11
CA GLU A 93 -4.87 2.99 -11.37
C GLU A 93 -4.18 4.33 -11.13
N GLU A 94 -4.82 5.23 -10.34
CA GLU A 94 -4.43 6.64 -10.28
C GLU A 94 -3.42 6.91 -9.15
N ILE A 95 -3.64 6.36 -7.95
CA ILE A 95 -2.86 6.76 -6.77
C ILE A 95 -1.61 5.88 -6.61
N PHE A 96 -1.71 4.57 -6.84
CA PHE A 96 -0.63 3.62 -6.65
C PHE A 96 0.04 3.15 -7.95
N GLY A 97 -0.22 3.80 -9.10
CA GLY A 97 0.49 3.56 -10.35
C GLY A 97 0.39 2.12 -10.84
N ARG A 98 -0.84 1.59 -10.89
CA ARG A 98 -1.17 0.21 -11.33
C ARG A 98 -0.67 -0.90 -10.42
N GLN A 99 -0.49 -0.61 -9.14
CA GLN A 99 -0.23 -1.62 -8.12
C GLN A 99 -1.50 -1.91 -7.33
N ASP A 100 -1.91 -3.17 -7.28
CA ASP A 100 -3.15 -3.61 -6.61
C ASP A 100 -2.94 -4.00 -5.14
N ILE A 101 -1.74 -3.80 -4.59
CA ILE A 101 -1.37 -4.17 -3.23
C ILE A 101 -1.62 -3.01 -2.29
N GLY A 102 -2.61 -3.17 -1.44
CA GLY A 102 -2.99 -2.22 -0.40
C GLY A 102 -2.54 -2.63 1.00
N TYR A 103 -1.41 -3.36 1.13
CA TYR A 103 -0.84 -3.72 2.41
C TYR A 103 0.69 -3.68 2.40
N TRP A 104 1.28 -3.48 3.57
CA TRP A 104 2.73 -3.32 3.74
C TRP A 104 3.23 -4.10 4.95
N TRP A 105 4.18 -5.00 4.73
CA TRP A 105 4.91 -5.65 5.80
C TRP A 105 5.77 -4.68 6.59
N SER A 106 5.80 -4.83 7.92
CA SER A 106 6.87 -4.22 8.72
C SER A 106 8.20 -4.95 8.43
N ASP A 107 9.33 -4.23 8.44
CA ASP A 107 10.65 -4.83 8.14
C ASP A 107 11.01 -5.96 9.10
N ASP A 108 10.49 -5.93 10.34
CA ASP A 108 10.63 -7.00 11.32
C ASP A 108 9.72 -8.21 11.07
N SER A 109 8.93 -8.19 9.99
CA SER A 109 8.00 -9.26 9.57
C SER A 109 6.98 -9.68 10.64
N LYS A 110 6.67 -8.78 11.60
CA LYS A 110 5.77 -9.07 12.73
C LYS A 110 4.40 -8.42 12.59
N ALA A 111 4.26 -7.44 11.69
CA ALA A 111 3.00 -6.73 11.47
C ALA A 111 2.75 -6.44 9.99
N LEU A 112 1.48 -6.15 9.70
CA LEU A 112 1.00 -5.64 8.43
C LEU A 112 0.23 -4.35 8.67
N ALA A 113 0.55 -3.31 7.92
CA ALA A 113 -0.35 -2.18 7.69
C ALA A 113 -1.19 -2.52 6.44
N PHE A 114 -2.46 -2.13 6.42
CA PHE A 114 -3.31 -2.39 5.26
C PHE A 114 -4.41 -1.34 5.13
N LEU A 115 -4.80 -1.07 3.90
CA LEU A 115 -5.99 -0.28 3.60
C LEU A 115 -7.23 -1.17 3.64
N GLN A 116 -8.25 -0.67 4.29
CA GLN A 116 -9.62 -1.13 4.06
C GLN A 116 -10.33 -0.08 3.22
N THR A 117 -10.87 -0.51 2.09
CA THR A 117 -11.56 0.34 1.12
C THR A 117 -13.02 -0.06 1.04
N ASP A 118 -13.92 0.87 1.34
CA ASP A 118 -15.36 0.72 1.14
C ASP A 118 -15.76 1.48 -0.14
N GLU A 119 -16.12 0.72 -1.17
CA GLU A 119 -16.57 1.25 -2.46
C GLU A 119 -18.09 1.11 -2.67
N SER A 120 -18.85 0.88 -1.61
CA SER A 120 -20.31 0.67 -1.68
C SER A 120 -21.05 1.87 -2.29
N SER A 121 -20.58 3.10 -2.03
CA SER A 121 -21.12 4.35 -2.57
C SER A 121 -20.61 4.70 -3.97
N VAL A 122 -19.58 4.00 -4.47
CA VAL A 122 -18.97 4.31 -5.77
C VAL A 122 -19.90 3.89 -6.91
N THR A 123 -20.11 4.77 -7.87
CA THR A 123 -20.97 4.56 -9.04
C THR A 123 -20.52 3.33 -9.85
N LYS A 124 -21.46 2.48 -10.22
CA LYS A 124 -21.23 1.37 -11.16
C LYS A 124 -21.27 1.87 -12.60
N MET A 125 -20.22 1.59 -13.34
CA MET A 125 -20.12 1.82 -14.77
C MET A 125 -20.20 0.51 -15.52
N HIS A 126 -20.83 0.57 -16.69
CA HIS A 126 -21.03 -0.58 -17.56
C HIS A 126 -20.35 -0.32 -18.90
N TYR A 127 -19.59 -1.30 -19.38
CA TYR A 127 -19.01 -1.28 -20.72
C TYR A 127 -18.95 -2.67 -21.32
N VAL A 128 -18.87 -2.73 -22.64
CA VAL A 128 -18.87 -4.01 -23.36
C VAL A 128 -17.46 -4.45 -23.67
N HIS A 129 -17.12 -5.64 -23.29
CA HIS A 129 -15.86 -6.29 -23.68
C HIS A 129 -16.07 -7.03 -25.01
N TRP A 130 -15.50 -6.49 -26.08
CA TRP A 130 -15.72 -6.95 -27.45
C TRP A 130 -14.77 -8.05 -27.92
N LYS A 131 -13.71 -8.36 -27.19
CA LYS A 131 -12.69 -9.34 -27.61
C LYS A 131 -13.21 -10.78 -27.76
N PRO A 132 -14.06 -11.32 -26.87
CA PRO A 132 -14.65 -12.63 -27.07
C PRO A 132 -15.60 -12.64 -28.27
N ALA A 133 -15.78 -13.81 -28.92
CA ALA A 133 -16.76 -13.98 -30.00
C ALA A 133 -18.18 -13.58 -29.56
N GLU A 134 -18.53 -13.84 -28.29
CA GLU A 134 -19.72 -13.32 -27.63
C GLU A 134 -19.32 -12.16 -26.72
N PRO A 135 -19.74 -10.91 -27.02
CA PRO A 135 -19.44 -9.75 -26.19
C PRO A 135 -19.98 -9.92 -24.77
N LYS A 136 -19.22 -9.48 -23.77
CA LYS A 136 -19.61 -9.53 -22.35
C LYS A 136 -19.79 -8.14 -21.77
N LEU A 137 -20.88 -7.94 -21.03
CA LEU A 137 -21.07 -6.73 -20.23
C LEU A 137 -20.17 -6.81 -18.99
N ILE A 138 -19.29 -5.83 -18.87
CA ILE A 138 -18.45 -5.65 -17.68
C ILE A 138 -19.07 -4.54 -16.82
N THR A 139 -19.19 -4.80 -15.54
CA THR A 139 -19.60 -3.80 -14.55
C THR A 139 -18.42 -3.53 -13.61
N GLN A 140 -18.06 -2.28 -13.48
CA GLN A 140 -16.95 -1.84 -12.64
C GLN A 140 -17.39 -0.62 -11.81
N ARG A 141 -16.97 -0.58 -10.54
CA ARG A 141 -17.10 0.63 -9.73
C ARG A 141 -16.05 1.64 -10.17
N TYR A 142 -16.52 2.80 -10.61
CA TYR A 142 -15.67 3.84 -11.20
C TYR A 142 -16.18 5.21 -10.77
N PRO A 143 -15.42 5.94 -9.94
CA PRO A 143 -15.81 7.28 -9.52
C PRO A 143 -15.57 8.27 -10.67
N LYS A 144 -16.62 8.73 -11.32
CA LYS A 144 -16.53 9.84 -12.28
C LYS A 144 -16.28 11.16 -11.57
N ALA A 145 -15.75 12.13 -12.30
CA ALA A 145 -15.62 13.50 -11.81
C ALA A 145 -16.95 14.01 -11.22
N GLY A 146 -16.89 14.57 -10.01
CA GLY A 146 -18.05 15.04 -9.26
C GLY A 146 -18.82 13.97 -8.48
N THR A 147 -18.52 12.67 -8.63
CA THR A 147 -19.14 11.60 -7.82
C THR A 147 -18.31 11.25 -6.58
N GLU A 148 -18.85 10.40 -5.71
CA GLU A 148 -18.15 9.96 -4.50
C GLU A 148 -17.00 9.01 -4.82
N ASN A 149 -15.88 9.21 -4.14
CA ASN A 149 -14.76 8.27 -4.09
C ASN A 149 -15.02 7.15 -3.07
N PRO A 150 -14.29 6.02 -3.15
CA PRO A 150 -14.31 5.02 -2.10
C PRO A 150 -13.81 5.60 -0.77
N LYS A 151 -14.39 5.15 0.32
CA LYS A 151 -13.95 5.52 1.68
C LYS A 151 -12.84 4.59 2.12
N VAL A 152 -11.71 5.15 2.51
CA VAL A 152 -10.51 4.38 2.85
C VAL A 152 -10.10 4.65 4.30
N ARG A 153 -9.64 3.62 4.99
CA ARG A 153 -9.01 3.74 6.31
C ARG A 153 -7.82 2.79 6.43
N LEU A 154 -6.88 3.17 7.28
CA LEU A 154 -5.67 2.38 7.54
C LEU A 154 -5.82 1.57 8.82
N GLY A 155 -5.52 0.28 8.72
CA GLY A 155 -5.43 -0.65 9.85
C GLY A 155 -4.02 -1.19 10.02
N VAL A 156 -3.66 -1.53 11.26
CA VAL A 156 -2.43 -2.27 11.59
C VAL A 156 -2.80 -3.56 12.31
N ILE A 157 -2.20 -4.67 11.88
CA ILE A 157 -2.38 -6.00 12.48
C ILE A 157 -1.03 -6.52 12.96
N GLU A 158 -0.93 -6.86 14.25
CA GLU A 158 0.17 -7.64 14.79
C GLU A 158 -0.09 -9.13 14.58
N LEU A 159 0.85 -9.87 13.99
CA LEU A 159 0.63 -11.29 13.68
C LEU A 159 0.48 -12.19 14.91
N ASN A 160 1.09 -11.82 16.04
CA ASN A 160 0.94 -12.51 17.31
C ASN A 160 -0.39 -12.22 18.01
N ASN A 161 -1.01 -11.07 17.71
CA ASN A 161 -2.32 -10.67 18.22
C ASN A 161 -3.11 -9.98 17.10
N PRO A 162 -3.83 -10.74 16.24
CA PRO A 162 -4.38 -10.23 14.98
C PRO A 162 -5.65 -9.37 15.17
N LYS A 163 -5.71 -8.59 16.23
CA LYS A 163 -6.73 -7.57 16.39
C LYS A 163 -6.33 -6.33 15.59
N VAL A 164 -7.22 -5.88 14.71
CA VAL A 164 -6.99 -4.67 13.91
C VAL A 164 -6.98 -3.44 14.81
N LYS A 165 -5.92 -2.66 14.69
CA LYS A 165 -5.83 -1.31 15.26
C LYS A 165 -6.07 -0.31 14.15
N TRP A 166 -7.21 0.38 14.21
CA TRP A 166 -7.57 1.41 13.23
C TRP A 166 -6.90 2.73 13.58
N ILE A 167 -6.27 3.35 12.57
CA ILE A 167 -5.66 4.68 12.68
C ILE A 167 -6.72 5.73 12.37
N LYS A 168 -6.88 6.70 13.27
CA LYS A 168 -7.87 7.77 13.16
C LYS A 168 -7.16 9.08 12.78
N LEU A 169 -6.94 9.28 11.49
CA LEU A 169 -6.45 10.54 10.93
C LEU A 169 -7.53 11.62 10.93
N GLU A 170 -7.11 12.88 10.76
CA GLU A 170 -8.01 13.97 10.39
C GLU A 170 -8.72 13.63 9.07
N PRO A 171 -9.88 14.24 8.77
CA PRO A 171 -10.57 13.98 7.51
C PRO A 171 -9.69 14.24 6.29
N PHE A 172 -9.66 13.28 5.38
CA PHE A 172 -8.94 13.34 4.11
C PHE A 172 -9.81 12.77 2.99
N GLU A 173 -9.46 13.04 1.75
CA GLU A 173 -10.09 12.39 0.59
C GLU A 173 -9.27 11.21 0.10
N TYR A 174 -7.95 11.38 -0.02
CA TYR A 174 -7.04 10.35 -0.51
C TYR A 174 -5.99 9.99 0.52
N LEU A 175 -5.77 8.70 0.75
CA LEU A 175 -4.60 8.18 1.47
C LEU A 175 -3.60 7.70 0.42
N CYS A 176 -2.54 8.49 0.22
CA CYS A 176 -1.70 8.37 -0.95
C CYS A 176 -0.53 7.42 -0.78
N ARG A 177 0.10 7.40 0.39
CA ARG A 177 1.28 6.56 0.67
C ARG A 177 1.29 6.09 2.12
N VAL A 178 1.82 4.89 2.32
CA VAL A 178 2.11 4.30 3.63
C VAL A 178 3.51 3.70 3.59
N LYS A 179 4.35 4.04 4.56
CA LYS A 179 5.69 3.48 4.68
C LYS A 179 6.04 3.25 6.15
N TRP A 180 6.71 2.15 6.47
CA TRP A 180 7.23 1.93 7.81
C TRP A 180 8.46 2.80 8.05
N LEU A 181 8.57 3.40 9.25
CA LEU A 181 9.79 4.08 9.68
C LEU A 181 10.82 3.04 10.14
N PRO A 182 12.12 3.35 10.05
CA PRO A 182 13.17 2.51 10.61
C PRO A 182 12.88 2.12 12.06
N GLY A 183 13.17 0.88 12.41
CA GLY A 183 12.86 0.31 13.71
C GLY A 183 11.40 -0.13 13.90
N ASN A 184 10.56 0.07 12.89
CA ASN A 184 9.17 -0.44 12.83
C ASN A 184 8.23 0.00 13.96
N ARG A 185 8.57 1.08 14.67
CA ARG A 185 7.73 1.63 15.74
C ARG A 185 6.65 2.58 15.25
N ARG A 186 6.87 3.20 14.10
CA ARG A 186 5.95 4.17 13.50
C ARG A 186 5.72 3.89 12.02
N LEU A 187 4.62 4.42 11.49
CA LEU A 187 4.33 4.51 10.07
C LEU A 187 4.33 5.97 9.65
N SER A 188 4.79 6.25 8.44
CA SER A 188 4.50 7.49 7.72
C SER A 188 3.25 7.28 6.86
N ILE A 189 2.39 8.29 6.81
CA ILE A 189 1.15 8.27 6.04
C ILE A 189 1.04 9.61 5.33
N GLN A 190 0.83 9.58 4.03
CA GLN A 190 0.51 10.77 3.25
C GLN A 190 -0.98 10.78 2.93
N THR A 191 -1.63 11.90 3.21
CA THR A 191 -3.04 12.12 2.84
C THR A 191 -3.19 13.40 2.04
N MET A 192 -4.23 13.46 1.24
CA MET A 192 -4.51 14.58 0.36
C MET A 192 -5.99 14.94 0.41
N ASN A 193 -6.31 16.21 0.27
CA ASN A 193 -7.69 16.67 0.12
C ASN A 193 -8.20 16.45 -1.32
N ARG A 194 -9.50 16.65 -1.55
CA ARG A 194 -10.11 16.39 -2.86
C ARG A 194 -9.67 17.35 -3.95
N ALA A 195 -9.38 18.60 -3.60
CA ALA A 195 -8.84 19.59 -4.54
C ALA A 195 -7.42 19.28 -5.00
N GLN A 196 -6.70 18.45 -4.22
CA GLN A 196 -5.31 18.04 -4.45
C GLN A 196 -4.32 19.21 -4.39
N ASP A 197 -4.70 20.25 -3.68
CA ASP A 197 -3.89 21.46 -3.40
C ASP A 197 -3.25 21.43 -2.01
N LYS A 198 -3.51 20.34 -1.23
CA LYS A 198 -2.97 20.13 0.12
C LYS A 198 -2.63 18.66 0.35
N LEU A 199 -1.39 18.40 0.77
CA LEU A 199 -0.88 17.09 1.19
C LEU A 199 -0.34 17.19 2.62
N ASP A 200 -0.78 16.28 3.49
CA ASP A 200 -0.30 16.16 4.86
C ASP A 200 0.51 14.87 5.04
N LEU A 201 1.70 14.96 5.63
CA LEU A 201 2.51 13.84 6.10
C LEU A 201 2.30 13.66 7.60
N TYR A 202 1.93 12.44 8.00
CA TYR A 202 1.78 12.04 9.41
C TYR A 202 2.77 10.96 9.79
N PHE A 203 3.22 10.99 11.06
CA PHE A 203 3.83 9.83 11.71
C PHE A 203 2.89 9.30 12.80
N VAL A 204 2.74 7.98 12.84
CA VAL A 204 1.75 7.32 13.70
C VAL A 204 2.40 6.15 14.44
N ASP A 205 2.14 6.04 15.75
CA ASP A 205 2.64 4.93 16.56
C ASP A 205 1.94 3.60 16.21
N ARG A 206 2.75 2.57 15.92
CA ARG A 206 2.31 1.22 15.56
C ARG A 206 1.55 0.53 16.68
N ALA A 207 2.01 0.69 17.91
CA ALA A 207 1.52 -0.10 19.02
C ALA A 207 0.10 0.29 19.43
N THR A 208 -0.21 1.56 19.30
CA THR A 208 -1.49 2.13 19.75
C THR A 208 -2.40 2.54 18.59
N GLY A 209 -1.86 2.85 17.42
CA GLY A 209 -2.58 3.53 16.34
C GLY A 209 -2.99 4.96 16.73
N LYS A 210 -2.40 5.48 17.80
CA LYS A 210 -2.59 6.81 18.36
C LYS A 210 -1.25 7.56 18.29
N ASN A 211 -1.14 8.71 18.97
CA ASN A 211 0.04 9.58 18.88
C ASN A 211 0.33 9.91 17.41
N ILE A 212 -0.70 10.50 16.79
CA ILE A 212 -0.65 10.93 15.39
C ILE A 212 -0.03 12.32 15.39
N GLU A 213 1.14 12.42 14.78
CA GLU A 213 1.88 13.68 14.63
C GLU A 213 1.80 14.11 13.18
N LYS A 214 1.22 15.29 12.92
CA LYS A 214 1.30 15.92 11.59
C LYS A 214 2.68 16.56 11.48
N ILE A 215 3.48 16.08 10.54
CA ILE A 215 4.91 16.40 10.42
C ILE A 215 5.13 17.50 9.40
N ILE A 216 4.52 17.38 8.22
CA ILE A 216 4.61 18.34 7.12
C ILE A 216 3.22 18.55 6.56
N THR A 217 2.94 19.78 6.15
CA THR A 217 1.87 20.13 5.24
C THR A 217 2.49 20.79 4.01
N GLU A 218 2.23 20.28 2.84
CA GLU A 218 2.49 20.93 1.55
C GLU A 218 1.20 21.50 1.02
N THR A 219 1.28 22.70 0.48
CA THR A 219 0.16 23.39 -0.19
C THR A 219 0.66 24.07 -1.44
N ASP A 220 -0.20 24.15 -2.46
CA ASP A 220 0.01 24.89 -3.69
C ASP A 220 -1.33 25.45 -4.16
N ASP A 221 -1.33 26.61 -4.81
CA ASP A 221 -2.55 27.25 -5.31
C ASP A 221 -3.19 26.48 -6.50
N GLY A 222 -2.43 25.60 -7.15
CA GLY A 222 -2.86 24.78 -8.27
C GLY A 222 -2.90 23.30 -7.97
N TRP A 223 -1.76 22.72 -7.60
CA TRP A 223 -1.61 21.26 -7.47
C TRP A 223 -0.40 20.86 -6.63
N VAL A 224 -0.58 19.92 -5.71
CA VAL A 224 0.52 19.30 -4.96
C VAL A 224 0.77 17.89 -5.48
N ASN A 225 2.02 17.59 -5.86
CA ASN A 225 2.41 16.26 -6.27
C ASN A 225 2.53 15.30 -5.07
N ILE A 226 2.11 14.04 -5.26
CA ILE A 226 2.35 12.98 -4.29
C ILE A 226 3.85 12.72 -4.21
N ASN A 227 4.38 12.65 -2.98
CA ASN A 227 5.80 12.51 -2.75
C ASN A 227 6.21 11.05 -2.53
N ASP A 228 6.99 10.51 -3.45
CA ASP A 228 7.58 9.17 -3.35
C ASP A 228 9.02 9.21 -2.79
N ASP A 229 9.69 10.37 -2.84
CA ASP A 229 11.06 10.58 -2.38
C ASP A 229 11.10 10.91 -0.86
N LEU A 230 10.70 9.94 -0.05
CA LEU A 230 10.79 9.97 1.40
C LEU A 230 11.84 8.97 1.86
N TYR A 231 13.00 9.47 2.28
CA TYR A 231 14.13 8.67 2.74
C TYR A 231 14.42 8.93 4.21
N PHE A 232 14.36 7.87 5.02
CA PHE A 232 14.65 7.94 6.45
C PHE A 232 16.14 7.78 6.71
N LEU A 233 16.68 8.70 7.48
CA LEU A 233 18.03 8.68 8.03
C LEU A 233 17.96 8.38 9.54
N GLU A 234 19.10 8.29 10.21
CA GLU A 234 19.15 7.96 11.64
C GLU A 234 18.36 8.95 12.52
N ASN A 235 18.55 10.26 12.31
CA ASN A 235 17.95 11.32 13.15
C ASN A 235 17.11 12.32 12.35
N SER A 236 16.85 12.06 11.08
CA SER A 236 16.17 12.96 10.16
C SER A 236 15.56 12.18 9.01
N PHE A 237 14.90 12.87 8.10
CA PHE A 237 14.45 12.30 6.84
C PHE A 237 14.62 13.31 5.71
N ILE A 238 14.73 12.82 4.49
CA ILE A 238 14.73 13.61 3.27
C ILE A 238 13.33 13.59 2.68
N TRP A 239 12.88 14.75 2.26
CA TRP A 239 11.57 14.99 1.68
C TRP A 239 11.70 15.85 0.44
N GLN A 240 11.05 15.50 -0.65
CA GLN A 240 10.96 16.35 -1.82
C GLN A 240 9.80 17.33 -1.64
N SER A 241 10.01 18.58 -1.99
CA SER A 241 9.02 19.65 -1.89
C SER A 241 9.19 20.67 -3.01
N GLU A 242 8.08 21.26 -3.45
CA GLU A 242 8.05 22.30 -4.47
C GLU A 242 7.87 23.71 -3.84
N ARG A 243 8.12 23.85 -2.53
CA ARG A 243 7.86 25.08 -1.74
C ARG A 243 8.61 26.33 -2.16
N ASP A 244 9.66 26.21 -2.95
CA ASP A 244 10.43 27.33 -3.53
C ASP A 244 10.20 27.50 -5.04
N GLY A 245 9.20 26.85 -5.61
CA GLY A 245 8.80 26.93 -7.02
C GLY A 245 9.31 25.79 -7.89
N TYR A 246 10.27 25.01 -7.43
CA TYR A 246 10.80 23.82 -8.11
C TYR A 246 10.88 22.64 -7.14
N ALA A 247 10.80 21.41 -7.67
CA ALA A 247 10.95 20.21 -6.86
C ALA A 247 12.39 20.05 -6.39
N HIS A 248 12.63 20.20 -5.09
CA HIS A 248 13.94 20.06 -4.45
C HIS A 248 13.89 19.16 -3.24
N LEU A 249 15.06 18.66 -2.82
CA LEU A 249 15.22 17.85 -1.63
C LEU A 249 15.50 18.74 -0.41
N TYR A 250 14.80 18.41 0.66
CA TYR A 250 14.91 19.06 1.96
C TYR A 250 15.16 18.02 3.05
N GLN A 251 15.97 18.35 4.03
CA GLN A 251 16.17 17.54 5.21
C GLN A 251 15.35 18.08 6.37
N PHE A 252 14.57 17.19 7.01
CA PHE A 252 13.76 17.49 8.19
C PHE A 252 14.15 16.58 9.35
N SER A 253 14.09 17.10 10.56
CA SER A 253 14.09 16.29 11.77
C SER A 253 12.74 15.54 11.90
N TYR A 254 12.73 14.49 12.71
CA TYR A 254 11.52 13.65 12.88
C TYR A 254 10.33 14.37 13.53
N ASN A 255 10.50 15.57 14.06
CA ASN A 255 9.42 16.43 14.54
C ASN A 255 8.93 17.46 13.49
N GLY A 256 9.42 17.38 12.25
CA GLY A 256 9.02 18.28 11.15
C GLY A 256 9.77 19.60 11.08
N THR A 257 10.81 19.82 11.89
CA THR A 257 11.65 21.02 11.78
C THR A 257 12.56 20.89 10.56
N LEU A 258 12.54 21.89 9.68
CA LEU A 258 13.46 21.99 8.54
C LEU A 258 14.91 22.15 9.05
N VAL A 259 15.78 21.23 8.64
CA VAL A 259 17.20 21.27 8.95
C VAL A 259 17.96 22.05 7.89
N ASN A 260 17.79 21.66 6.62
CA ASN A 260 18.35 22.40 5.50
C ASN A 260 17.69 22.03 4.18
N GLN A 261 17.84 22.88 3.16
CA GLN A 261 17.57 22.55 1.77
C GLN A 261 18.83 21.92 1.16
N ILE A 262 18.69 20.73 0.56
CA ILE A 262 19.81 19.95 0.03
C ILE A 262 20.13 20.36 -1.41
N THR A 263 19.09 20.57 -2.21
CA THR A 263 19.20 21.00 -3.61
C THR A 263 18.43 22.29 -3.85
N SER A 264 18.91 23.15 -4.74
CA SER A 264 18.29 24.44 -5.08
C SER A 264 18.63 24.86 -6.52
N GLY A 265 17.89 25.80 -7.06
CA GLY A 265 18.13 26.40 -8.39
C GLY A 265 16.87 26.35 -9.28
N ASP A 266 16.97 26.97 -10.46
CA ASP A 266 15.87 27.09 -11.43
C ASP A 266 15.70 25.77 -12.26
N TRP A 267 15.60 24.66 -11.58
CA TRP A 267 15.40 23.32 -12.14
C TRP A 267 14.67 22.42 -11.15
N ALA A 268 13.94 21.47 -11.64
CA ALA A 268 13.24 20.49 -10.80
C ALA A 268 13.96 19.15 -10.76
N LEU A 269 14.10 18.59 -9.55
CA LEU A 269 14.46 17.20 -9.39
C LEU A 269 13.28 16.34 -9.87
N ARG A 270 13.51 15.49 -10.83
CA ARG A 270 12.55 14.43 -11.14
C ARG A 270 12.75 13.30 -10.16
N SER A 271 11.65 12.64 -9.76
CA SER A 271 11.68 11.45 -8.91
C SER A 271 12.86 10.56 -9.31
N SER A 272 13.59 10.09 -8.32
CA SER A 272 14.80 9.28 -8.52
C SER A 272 14.55 7.95 -9.23
N GLY A 273 13.32 7.66 -9.63
CA GLY A 273 12.92 6.46 -10.39
C GLY A 273 13.65 5.25 -9.85
N GLY A 274 13.24 4.81 -8.66
CA GLY A 274 13.88 3.70 -7.98
C GLY A 274 13.76 2.38 -8.73
#